data_5dff3ce60cb8e0d53cf4286938d555fb
#
_entry.id   5dff3ce60cb8e0d53cf4286938d555fb
#
_cell.length_a   1.000
_cell.length_b   1.000
_cell.length_c   1.000
_cell.angle_alpha   90.00
_cell.angle_beta   90.00
_cell.angle_gamma   90.00
#
_symmetry.space_group_name_H-M   'P 1'
#
loop_
_entity.id
_entity.type
_entity.pdbx_description
1 polymer ?
#
loop_
_entity_poly.entity_id
_entity_poly.type
_entity_poly.pdbx_seq_one_letter_code
_entity_poly.pdbx_strand_id
1 'polypeptide(L)'
;MIDHSQKRYAVIGGDGMLGHAMVRFFRKNKKEVIGTSRRSNSDERAVFLDFAKEDSWGNILNCTDAIIVGGITDYWECKNNPDAVFINEQCIPKLALFLSKHNIRVSFISSNTVFSGSKPWPKENAPHSPVLDYGQQKSNAEQNILQMTYEAGTKDLIKIIRPTKILTMDTSPLPDWIKAWSKAQKVDTFKDLIVAPITLGYVVKCLSTIVESKESGCYHLSGSENIDYFNLGKLLAKALGYSSSLVNKTTSIEAGVAIPFLPKYSGLGMIGTTKMFGIESQKIQEVVKELCK
;
A
#
# COMPACT_ATOMS: atom_id res chain seq x y z
N MET A 1 -18.57 18.23 22.75
CA MET A 1 -18.15 16.83 22.93
C MET A 1 -18.48 16.09 21.65
N ILE A 2 -17.49 15.46 21.02
CA ILE A 2 -17.72 14.67 19.79
C ILE A 2 -18.48 13.42 20.18
N ASP A 3 -19.61 13.15 19.54
CA ASP A 3 -20.31 11.89 19.71
C ASP A 3 -19.48 10.76 19.08
N HIS A 4 -18.83 9.96 19.92
CA HIS A 4 -18.00 8.82 19.51
C HIS A 4 -18.81 7.58 19.11
N SER A 5 -20.17 7.66 19.11
CA SER A 5 -21.02 6.53 18.70
C SER A 5 -20.98 6.34 17.16
N GLN A 6 -20.74 7.39 16.39
CA GLN A 6 -20.65 7.34 14.94
C GLN A 6 -19.19 7.44 14.47
N LYS A 7 -18.70 6.38 13.80
CA LYS A 7 -17.34 6.36 13.24
C LYS A 7 -17.23 7.33 12.07
N ARG A 8 -16.18 8.16 12.12
CA ARG A 8 -15.81 9.13 11.06
C ARG A 8 -14.37 8.85 10.65
N TYR A 9 -14.14 8.75 9.36
CA TYR A 9 -12.85 8.36 8.81
C TYR A 9 -12.16 9.54 8.14
N ALA A 10 -10.84 9.65 8.31
CA ALA A 10 -9.98 10.51 7.52
C ALA A 10 -9.01 9.67 6.71
N VAL A 11 -8.99 9.82 5.38
CA VAL A 11 -8.02 9.18 4.49
C VAL A 11 -6.97 10.21 4.08
N ILE A 12 -5.79 10.13 4.68
CA ILE A 12 -4.69 11.07 4.48
C ILE A 12 -3.88 10.65 3.27
N GLY A 13 -3.89 11.49 2.21
CA GLY A 13 -3.46 11.14 0.86
C GLY A 13 -4.61 10.59 0.00
N GLY A 14 -5.80 11.14 0.19
CA GLY A 14 -7.04 10.72 -0.48
C GLY A 14 -7.05 10.91 -2.00
N ASP A 15 -6.11 11.66 -2.57
CA ASP A 15 -5.92 11.88 -4.01
C ASP A 15 -5.01 10.84 -4.69
N GLY A 16 -4.32 10.00 -3.91
CA GLY A 16 -3.55 8.87 -4.43
C GLY A 16 -4.44 7.67 -4.82
N MET A 17 -3.89 6.72 -5.58
CA MET A 17 -4.60 5.51 -6.05
C MET A 17 -5.36 4.79 -4.93
N LEU A 18 -4.65 4.39 -3.87
CA LEU A 18 -5.26 3.67 -2.74
C LEU A 18 -6.19 4.58 -1.92
N GLY A 19 -5.76 5.84 -1.67
CA GLY A 19 -6.56 6.79 -0.92
C GLY A 19 -7.89 7.10 -1.58
N HIS A 20 -7.87 7.38 -2.88
CA HIS A 20 -9.09 7.62 -3.66
C HIS A 20 -10.03 6.40 -3.65
N ALA A 21 -9.48 5.20 -3.81
CA ALA A 21 -10.27 3.97 -3.75
C ALA A 21 -10.90 3.75 -2.37
N MET A 22 -10.16 4.04 -1.28
CA MET A 22 -10.69 3.98 0.09
C MET A 22 -11.81 4.98 0.32
N VAL A 23 -11.64 6.24 -0.08
CA VAL A 23 -12.68 7.29 0.06
C VAL A 23 -13.95 6.87 -0.70
N ARG A 24 -13.81 6.40 -1.96
CA ARG A 24 -14.95 5.91 -2.75
C ARG A 24 -15.64 4.72 -2.09
N PHE A 25 -14.88 3.78 -1.56
CA PHE A 25 -15.43 2.59 -0.89
C PHE A 25 -16.23 2.97 0.34
N PHE A 26 -15.70 3.81 1.22
CA PHE A 26 -16.40 4.26 2.41
C PHE A 26 -17.67 5.03 2.06
N ARG A 27 -17.61 5.97 1.10
CA ARG A 27 -18.79 6.72 0.61
C ARG A 27 -19.87 5.78 0.05
N LYS A 28 -19.48 4.80 -0.78
CA LYS A 28 -20.39 3.79 -1.33
C LYS A 28 -21.10 2.98 -0.24
N ASN A 29 -20.40 2.72 0.87
CA ASN A 29 -20.94 1.99 2.02
C ASN A 29 -21.56 2.93 3.08
N LYS A 30 -21.91 4.17 2.70
CA LYS A 30 -22.58 5.17 3.56
C LYS A 30 -21.80 5.48 4.85
N LYS A 31 -20.48 5.36 4.83
CA LYS A 31 -19.61 5.76 5.94
C LYS A 31 -19.24 7.23 5.80
N GLU A 32 -19.21 7.94 6.93
CA GLU A 32 -18.72 9.31 6.96
C GLU A 32 -17.20 9.32 6.76
N VAL A 33 -16.72 9.90 5.67
CA VAL A 33 -15.31 9.93 5.30
C VAL A 33 -14.91 11.24 4.64
N ILE A 34 -13.78 11.77 5.05
CA ILE A 34 -13.05 12.85 4.39
C ILE A 34 -11.77 12.31 3.76
N GLY A 35 -11.48 12.77 2.55
CA GLY A 35 -10.16 12.58 1.92
C GLY A 35 -9.33 13.84 2.12
N THR A 36 -8.02 13.72 2.29
CA THR A 36 -7.15 14.90 2.33
C THR A 36 -6.26 14.99 1.11
N SER A 37 -5.90 16.20 0.74
CA SER A 37 -4.94 16.52 -0.31
C SER A 37 -4.17 17.77 0.03
N ARG A 38 -2.92 17.88 -0.44
CA ARG A 38 -2.15 19.12 -0.46
C ARG A 38 -2.39 19.97 -1.71
N ARG A 39 -3.18 19.46 -2.68
CA ARG A 39 -3.48 20.12 -3.95
C ARG A 39 -4.80 20.88 -3.84
N SER A 40 -4.82 22.14 -4.24
CA SER A 40 -6.02 23.00 -4.17
C SER A 40 -7.16 22.58 -5.11
N ASN A 41 -6.87 21.81 -6.16
CA ASN A 41 -7.82 21.40 -7.20
C ASN A 41 -8.19 19.90 -7.13
N SER A 42 -7.96 19.25 -6.01
CA SER A 42 -8.51 17.92 -5.74
C SER A 42 -10.02 18.00 -5.50
N ASP A 43 -10.72 16.86 -5.42
CA ASP A 43 -12.17 16.78 -5.12
C ASP A 43 -12.63 17.95 -4.21
N GLU A 44 -13.69 18.69 -4.60
CA GLU A 44 -14.27 19.83 -3.83
C GLU A 44 -14.55 19.52 -2.35
N ARG A 45 -14.60 18.23 -2.01
CA ARG A 45 -14.78 17.71 -0.65
C ARG A 45 -13.47 17.31 0.02
N ALA A 46 -12.32 17.54 -0.61
CA ALA A 46 -11.04 17.23 -0.01
C ALA A 46 -10.64 18.32 0.99
N VAL A 47 -10.19 17.87 2.15
CA VAL A 47 -9.66 18.76 3.19
C VAL A 47 -8.16 18.93 2.96
N PHE A 48 -7.69 20.18 3.05
CA PHE A 48 -6.27 20.46 2.92
C PHE A 48 -5.48 19.86 4.08
N LEU A 49 -4.47 19.06 3.77
CA LEU A 49 -3.47 18.56 4.72
C LEU A 49 -2.14 18.37 4.00
N ASP A 50 -1.11 18.99 4.56
CA ASP A 50 0.28 18.83 4.15
C ASP A 50 1.07 18.24 5.33
N PHE A 51 1.78 17.13 5.11
CA PHE A 51 2.58 16.48 6.15
C PHE A 51 3.60 17.44 6.78
N ALA A 52 4.20 18.34 6.01
CA ALA A 52 5.19 19.31 6.46
C ALA A 52 4.60 20.54 7.15
N LYS A 53 3.27 20.70 7.14
CA LYS A 53 2.57 21.86 7.72
C LYS A 53 1.70 21.44 8.90
N GLU A 54 2.27 21.46 10.10
CA GLU A 54 1.60 20.97 11.32
C GLU A 54 0.28 21.71 11.59
N ASP A 55 0.18 23.01 11.23
CA ASP A 55 -1.05 23.79 11.37
C ASP A 55 -2.23 23.19 10.56
N SER A 56 -1.94 22.45 9.48
CA SER A 56 -2.98 21.80 8.67
C SER A 56 -3.54 20.52 9.30
N TRP A 57 -2.86 19.96 10.29
CA TRP A 57 -3.26 18.67 10.88
C TRP A 57 -4.56 18.78 11.70
N GLY A 58 -4.81 19.96 12.26
CA GLY A 58 -6.05 20.26 12.99
C GLY A 58 -7.31 20.09 12.14
N ASN A 59 -7.21 20.20 10.82
CA ASN A 59 -8.35 20.13 9.90
C ASN A 59 -9.06 18.75 9.88
N ILE A 60 -8.44 17.70 10.42
CA ILE A 60 -9.00 16.34 10.45
C ILE A 60 -9.33 15.84 11.86
N LEU A 61 -9.23 16.65 12.89
CA LEU A 61 -9.49 16.22 14.28
C LEU A 61 -10.96 15.81 14.54
N ASN A 62 -11.85 16.06 13.60
CA ASN A 62 -13.24 15.62 13.68
C ASN A 62 -13.43 14.13 13.24
N CYS A 63 -12.37 13.35 13.07
CA CYS A 63 -12.47 11.91 12.77
C CYS A 63 -12.24 11.06 14.03
N THR A 64 -12.67 9.79 13.96
CA THR A 64 -12.38 8.76 14.99
C THR A 64 -11.26 7.84 14.56
N ASP A 65 -11.05 7.71 13.25
CA ASP A 65 -10.09 6.82 12.62
C ASP A 65 -9.40 7.53 11.45
N ALA A 66 -8.08 7.55 11.46
CA ALA A 66 -7.26 8.11 10.39
C ALA A 66 -6.48 7.00 9.68
N ILE A 67 -6.46 7.06 8.33
CA ILE A 67 -5.73 6.11 7.49
C ILE A 67 -4.67 6.91 6.73
N ILE A 68 -3.40 6.70 7.07
CA ILE A 68 -2.28 7.36 6.43
C ILE A 68 -1.82 6.50 5.24
N VAL A 69 -2.26 6.86 4.03
CA VAL A 69 -1.88 6.20 2.77
C VAL A 69 -0.93 7.06 1.94
N GLY A 70 -0.76 8.32 2.32
CA GLY A 70 0.14 9.26 1.67
C GLY A 70 1.62 9.03 2.03
N GLY A 71 2.46 9.82 1.38
CA GLY A 71 3.91 9.82 1.51
C GLY A 71 4.58 9.81 0.14
N ILE A 72 5.91 9.89 0.12
CA ILE A 72 6.70 9.77 -1.10
C ILE A 72 7.05 8.30 -1.30
N THR A 73 6.66 7.71 -2.44
CA THR A 73 6.76 6.27 -2.71
C THR A 73 7.55 5.94 -3.97
N ASP A 74 7.92 6.94 -4.75
CA ASP A 74 8.80 6.77 -5.91
C ASP A 74 10.23 6.43 -5.43
N TYR A 75 10.83 5.40 -6.01
CA TYR A 75 12.13 4.89 -5.57
C TYR A 75 13.27 5.86 -5.87
N TRP A 76 13.18 6.60 -6.97
CA TRP A 76 14.18 7.60 -7.33
C TRP A 76 14.10 8.81 -6.38
N GLU A 77 12.88 9.28 -6.10
CA GLU A 77 12.64 10.36 -5.13
C GLU A 77 13.11 9.95 -3.72
N CYS A 78 12.77 8.75 -3.27
CA CYS A 78 13.20 8.28 -1.95
C CYS A 78 14.73 8.22 -1.82
N LYS A 79 15.45 7.94 -2.92
CA LYS A 79 16.91 7.87 -2.93
C LYS A 79 17.58 9.25 -3.04
N ASN A 80 17.02 10.17 -3.84
CA ASN A 80 17.72 11.37 -4.28
C ASN A 80 17.14 12.67 -3.72
N ASN A 81 15.92 12.63 -3.17
CA ASN A 81 15.25 13.83 -2.65
C ASN A 81 15.23 13.80 -1.11
N PRO A 82 15.95 14.71 -0.43
CA PRO A 82 15.95 14.77 1.05
C PRO A 82 14.56 15.05 1.64
N ASP A 83 13.64 15.69 0.89
CA ASP A 83 12.26 15.87 1.33
C ASP A 83 11.55 14.54 1.54
N ALA A 84 11.95 13.47 0.82
CA ALA A 84 11.37 12.16 1.00
C ALA A 84 11.67 11.60 2.40
N VAL A 85 12.91 11.73 2.86
CA VAL A 85 13.31 11.33 4.23
C VAL A 85 12.54 12.17 5.25
N PHE A 86 12.52 13.50 5.08
CA PHE A 86 11.82 14.41 5.99
C PHE A 86 10.33 14.06 6.11
N ILE A 87 9.63 13.89 4.98
CA ILE A 87 8.20 13.57 4.98
C ILE A 87 7.97 12.17 5.55
N ASN A 88 8.67 11.16 5.02
CA ASN A 88 8.39 9.76 5.36
C ASN A 88 8.81 9.39 6.78
N GLU A 89 9.97 9.85 7.25
CA GLU A 89 10.56 9.40 8.51
C GLU A 89 10.31 10.36 9.69
N GLN A 90 9.93 11.63 9.41
CA GLN A 90 9.72 12.61 10.47
C GLN A 90 8.28 13.11 10.51
N CYS A 91 7.76 13.68 9.40
CA CYS A 91 6.43 14.30 9.41
C CYS A 91 5.32 13.26 9.61
N ILE A 92 5.36 12.12 8.92
CA ILE A 92 4.34 11.06 9.05
C ILE A 92 4.30 10.50 10.48
N PRO A 93 5.42 10.12 11.14
CA PRO A 93 5.40 9.69 12.54
C PRO A 93 4.88 10.75 13.50
N LYS A 94 5.27 12.02 13.33
CA LYS A 94 4.75 13.13 14.14
C LYS A 94 3.23 13.30 13.99
N LEU A 95 2.71 13.20 12.76
CA LEU A 95 1.27 13.24 12.51
C LEU A 95 0.55 12.07 13.19
N ALA A 96 1.09 10.86 13.11
CA ALA A 96 0.51 9.69 13.77
C ALA A 96 0.47 9.87 15.29
N LEU A 97 1.54 10.40 15.89
CA LEU A 97 1.58 10.76 17.31
C LEU A 97 0.54 11.86 17.64
N PHE A 98 0.49 12.92 16.83
CA PHE A 98 -0.47 14.01 17.03
C PHE A 98 -1.90 13.49 17.06
N LEU A 99 -2.29 12.67 16.08
CA LEU A 99 -3.63 12.09 15.99
C LEU A 99 -3.94 11.17 17.17
N SER A 100 -2.99 10.30 17.55
CA SER A 100 -3.18 9.36 18.67
C SER A 100 -3.32 10.09 20.02
N LYS A 101 -2.61 11.21 20.24
CA LYS A 101 -2.80 12.08 21.42
C LYS A 101 -4.19 12.73 21.47
N HIS A 102 -4.87 12.88 20.32
CA HIS A 102 -6.26 13.32 20.24
C HIS A 102 -7.26 12.14 20.27
N ASN A 103 -6.82 10.97 20.73
CA ASN A 103 -7.63 9.73 20.83
C ASN A 103 -8.20 9.26 19.48
N ILE A 104 -7.51 9.55 18.38
CA ILE A 104 -7.84 9.08 17.02
C ILE A 104 -7.05 7.82 16.73
N ARG A 105 -7.71 6.73 16.31
CA ARG A 105 -7.02 5.51 15.88
C ARG A 105 -6.33 5.75 14.54
N VAL A 106 -5.08 5.35 14.45
CA VAL A 106 -4.25 5.57 13.26
C VAL A 106 -3.91 4.24 12.60
N SER A 107 -4.19 4.14 11.31
CA SER A 107 -3.75 3.03 10.46
C SER A 107 -2.72 3.54 9.45
N PHE A 108 -1.46 3.17 9.63
CA PHE A 108 -0.36 3.55 8.73
C PHE A 108 -0.14 2.47 7.68
N ILE A 109 -0.21 2.86 6.40
CA ILE A 109 0.07 1.96 5.29
C ILE A 109 1.56 1.99 4.98
N SER A 110 2.21 0.88 5.32
CA SER A 110 3.62 0.61 5.06
C SER A 110 3.81 -0.17 3.75
N SER A 111 4.81 -1.05 3.67
CA SER A 111 5.13 -1.84 2.48
C SER A 111 5.84 -3.15 2.84
N ASN A 112 5.76 -4.16 1.96
CA ASN A 112 6.59 -5.36 2.05
C ASN A 112 8.08 -5.08 1.83
N THR A 113 8.46 -3.92 1.29
CA THR A 113 9.86 -3.52 1.05
C THR A 113 10.66 -3.23 2.34
N VAL A 114 10.01 -3.24 3.51
CA VAL A 114 10.71 -3.28 4.81
C VAL A 114 11.50 -4.58 5.00
N PHE A 115 11.28 -5.57 4.13
CA PHE A 115 12.03 -6.83 4.06
C PHE A 115 12.84 -6.91 2.77
N SER A 116 14.00 -7.56 2.84
CA SER A 116 14.93 -7.74 1.71
C SER A 116 14.40 -8.69 0.61
N GLY A 117 13.35 -9.45 0.89
CA GLY A 117 12.91 -10.49 -0.03
C GLY A 117 13.87 -11.70 -0.18
N SER A 118 14.84 -11.84 0.72
CA SER A 118 15.78 -13.00 0.73
C SER A 118 15.18 -14.23 1.38
N LYS A 119 14.19 -14.06 2.27
CA LYS A 119 13.48 -15.14 2.98
C LYS A 119 12.01 -15.16 2.56
N PRO A 120 11.41 -16.36 2.39
CA PRO A 120 9.99 -16.45 2.06
C PRO A 120 9.12 -16.15 3.28
N TRP A 121 7.99 -15.53 3.04
CA TRP A 121 6.87 -15.37 3.97
C TRP A 121 7.25 -14.83 5.36
N PRO A 122 7.98 -13.69 5.47
CA PRO A 122 8.27 -13.09 6.77
C PRO A 122 6.96 -12.82 7.52
N LYS A 123 6.94 -13.16 8.82
CA LYS A 123 5.78 -12.93 9.69
C LYS A 123 5.69 -11.45 10.09
N GLU A 124 4.55 -11.06 10.64
CA GLU A 124 4.28 -9.67 11.05
C GLU A 124 5.32 -9.13 12.06
N ASN A 125 5.87 -9.99 12.90
CA ASN A 125 6.90 -9.65 13.89
C ASN A 125 8.34 -9.93 13.44
N ALA A 126 8.56 -10.28 12.17
CA ALA A 126 9.91 -10.52 11.66
C ALA A 126 10.75 -9.23 11.68
N PRO A 127 12.06 -9.32 11.97
CA PRO A 127 12.95 -8.16 11.95
C PRO A 127 13.02 -7.57 10.54
N HIS A 128 13.03 -6.24 10.46
CA HIS A 128 13.16 -5.52 9.21
C HIS A 128 14.56 -5.75 8.59
N SER A 129 14.63 -5.74 7.28
CA SER A 129 15.86 -5.92 6.50
C SER A 129 15.75 -5.23 5.14
N PRO A 130 15.41 -3.93 5.10
CA PRO A 130 15.21 -3.21 3.83
C PRO A 130 16.51 -3.11 3.04
N VAL A 131 16.39 -3.08 1.71
CA VAL A 131 17.52 -2.91 0.76
C VAL A 131 17.33 -1.71 -0.15
N LEU A 132 16.13 -1.13 -0.19
CA LEU A 132 15.81 0.09 -0.92
C LEU A 132 15.68 1.26 0.05
N ASP A 133 16.04 2.48 -0.39
CA ASP A 133 15.82 3.70 0.38
C ASP A 133 14.34 3.86 0.76
N TYR A 134 13.40 3.61 -0.15
CA TYR A 134 11.98 3.58 0.15
C TYR A 134 11.63 2.57 1.27
N GLY A 135 12.17 1.36 1.20
CA GLY A 135 11.97 0.33 2.23
C GLY A 135 12.57 0.75 3.58
N GLN A 136 13.75 1.38 3.56
CA GLN A 136 14.39 1.92 4.75
C GLN A 136 13.55 3.03 5.38
N GLN A 137 13.06 3.97 4.56
CA GLN A 137 12.20 5.05 5.05
C GLN A 137 10.89 4.52 5.65
N LYS A 138 10.26 3.50 5.01
CA LYS A 138 9.07 2.85 5.59
C LYS A 138 9.40 2.13 6.91
N SER A 139 10.54 1.44 6.99
CA SER A 139 11.02 0.80 8.21
C SER A 139 11.23 1.81 9.34
N ASN A 140 11.92 2.92 9.05
CA ASN A 140 12.17 3.99 10.01
C ASN A 140 10.87 4.66 10.46
N ALA A 141 9.92 4.90 9.53
CA ALA A 141 8.60 5.44 9.86
C ALA A 141 7.85 4.54 10.84
N GLU A 142 7.81 3.22 10.59
CA GLU A 142 7.16 2.26 11.49
C GLU A 142 7.79 2.29 12.90
N GLN A 143 9.13 2.26 12.97
CA GLN A 143 9.86 2.29 14.25
C GLN A 143 9.60 3.60 15.00
N ASN A 144 9.66 4.74 14.31
CA ASN A 144 9.40 6.05 14.91
C ASN A 144 7.96 6.18 15.41
N ILE A 145 6.95 5.73 14.62
CA ILE A 145 5.55 5.71 15.05
C ILE A 145 5.40 4.88 16.33
N LEU A 146 5.92 3.65 16.34
CA LEU A 146 5.77 2.76 17.47
C LEU A 146 6.49 3.28 18.71
N GLN A 147 7.70 3.83 18.56
CA GLN A 147 8.46 4.38 19.69
C GLN A 147 7.78 5.61 20.28
N MET A 148 7.44 6.61 19.45
CA MET A 148 6.83 7.86 19.90
C MET A 148 5.46 7.62 20.56
N THR A 149 4.65 6.71 20.02
CA THR A 149 3.33 6.41 20.57
C THR A 149 3.41 5.52 21.82
N TYR A 150 4.42 4.67 21.92
CA TYR A 150 4.71 3.92 23.16
C TYR A 150 5.07 4.88 24.29
N GLU A 151 5.99 5.82 24.08
CA GLU A 151 6.39 6.83 25.06
C GLU A 151 5.22 7.74 25.48
N ALA A 152 4.30 8.01 24.56
CA ALA A 152 3.10 8.80 24.83
C ALA A 152 1.93 8.00 25.45
N GLY A 153 2.07 6.68 25.61
CA GLY A 153 1.00 5.81 26.13
C GLY A 153 -0.20 5.63 25.16
N THR A 154 0.00 5.85 23.86
CA THR A 154 -1.06 5.79 22.83
C THR A 154 -0.86 4.69 21.80
N LYS A 155 0.10 3.78 22.01
CA LYS A 155 0.45 2.69 21.08
C LYS A 155 -0.75 1.80 20.71
N ASP A 156 -1.69 1.61 21.62
CA ASP A 156 -2.89 0.78 21.40
C ASP A 156 -3.89 1.41 20.40
N LEU A 157 -3.63 2.63 19.95
CA LEU A 157 -4.39 3.27 18.88
C LEU A 157 -3.75 3.08 17.49
N ILE A 158 -2.62 2.38 17.39
CA ILE A 158 -1.81 2.28 16.17
C ILE A 158 -1.96 0.93 15.50
N LYS A 159 -2.18 0.97 14.18
CA LYS A 159 -2.10 -0.16 13.27
C LYS A 159 -1.05 0.13 12.19
N ILE A 160 -0.19 -0.84 11.93
CA ILE A 160 0.74 -0.85 10.80
C ILE A 160 0.26 -1.90 9.82
N ILE A 161 0.04 -1.54 8.56
CA ILE A 161 -0.42 -2.48 7.54
C ILE A 161 0.60 -2.51 6.40
N ARG A 162 1.13 -3.70 6.07
CA ARG A 162 2.13 -3.91 5.02
C ARG A 162 1.51 -4.69 3.86
N PRO A 163 1.06 -4.01 2.80
CA PRO A 163 0.64 -4.67 1.57
C PRO A 163 1.84 -5.12 0.73
N THR A 164 1.66 -6.19 -0.04
CA THR A 164 2.53 -6.53 -1.17
C THR A 164 2.17 -5.68 -2.40
N LYS A 165 2.68 -6.01 -3.60
CA LYS A 165 2.45 -5.23 -4.82
C LYS A 165 0.96 -5.15 -5.15
N ILE A 166 0.42 -3.94 -5.06
CA ILE A 166 -0.97 -3.64 -5.46
C ILE A 166 -1.01 -3.45 -6.97
N LEU A 167 -1.89 -4.17 -7.65
CA LEU A 167 -2.10 -4.08 -9.08
C LEU A 167 -3.49 -3.53 -9.41
N THR A 168 -3.52 -2.71 -10.44
CA THR A 168 -4.72 -2.29 -11.20
C THR A 168 -4.42 -2.43 -12.67
N MET A 169 -5.41 -2.36 -13.54
CA MET A 169 -5.17 -2.37 -14.99
C MET A 169 -4.38 -1.13 -15.47
N ASP A 170 -4.34 -0.06 -14.67
CA ASP A 170 -3.55 1.15 -14.94
C ASP A 170 -2.12 1.07 -14.36
N THR A 171 -1.78 -0.01 -13.65
CA THR A 171 -0.45 -0.16 -13.06
C THR A 171 0.55 -0.61 -14.14
N SER A 172 1.60 0.17 -14.35
CA SER A 172 2.70 -0.22 -15.24
C SER A 172 3.31 -1.58 -14.81
N PRO A 173 3.61 -2.49 -15.74
CA PRO A 173 3.58 -2.33 -17.20
C PRO A 173 2.28 -2.82 -17.89
N LEU A 174 1.20 -3.10 -17.18
CA LEU A 174 0.00 -3.74 -17.70
C LEU A 174 -0.65 -2.99 -18.87
N PRO A 175 -0.83 -1.65 -18.82
CA PRO A 175 -1.41 -0.91 -19.94
C PRO A 175 -0.62 -1.07 -21.25
N ASP A 176 0.71 -1.06 -21.15
CA ASP A 176 1.59 -1.20 -22.32
C ASP A 176 1.51 -2.61 -22.91
N TRP A 177 1.43 -3.62 -22.08
CA TRP A 177 1.24 -5.01 -22.52
C TRP A 177 -0.07 -5.18 -23.28
N ILE A 178 -1.18 -4.70 -22.72
CA ILE A 178 -2.50 -4.81 -23.36
C ILE A 178 -2.52 -4.07 -24.70
N LYS A 179 -1.94 -2.86 -24.74
CA LYS A 179 -1.83 -2.07 -25.97
C LYS A 179 -0.99 -2.79 -27.04
N ALA A 180 0.08 -3.47 -26.66
CA ALA A 180 0.88 -4.26 -27.60
C ALA A 180 0.13 -5.51 -28.06
N TRP A 181 -0.48 -6.27 -27.14
CA TRP A 181 -1.25 -7.48 -27.48
C TRP A 181 -2.44 -7.18 -28.39
N SER A 182 -3.13 -6.05 -28.20
CA SER A 182 -4.24 -5.63 -29.10
C SER A 182 -3.79 -5.40 -30.53
N LYS A 183 -2.47 -5.20 -30.76
CA LYS A 183 -1.85 -5.05 -32.09
C LYS A 183 -1.10 -6.33 -32.52
N ALA A 184 -1.34 -7.46 -31.85
CA ALA A 184 -0.61 -8.72 -32.03
C ALA A 184 0.92 -8.58 -31.92
N GLN A 185 1.40 -7.60 -31.14
CA GLN A 185 2.82 -7.38 -30.87
C GLN A 185 3.27 -8.15 -29.64
N LYS A 186 4.49 -8.71 -29.72
CA LYS A 186 5.12 -9.37 -28.57
C LYS A 186 5.59 -8.32 -27.55
N VAL A 187 5.52 -8.69 -26.27
CA VAL A 187 6.08 -7.91 -25.16
C VAL A 187 7.11 -8.73 -24.39
N ASP A 188 8.20 -8.08 -24.03
CA ASP A 188 9.20 -8.66 -23.14
C ASP A 188 8.74 -8.58 -21.70
N THR A 189 8.79 -9.71 -21.01
CA THR A 189 8.33 -9.84 -19.62
C THR A 189 9.41 -10.52 -18.78
N PHE A 190 9.67 -9.97 -17.60
CA PHE A 190 10.83 -10.30 -16.80
C PHE A 190 10.59 -11.52 -15.90
N LYS A 191 11.39 -12.58 -16.08
CA LYS A 191 11.39 -13.77 -15.21
C LYS A 191 12.13 -13.56 -13.89
N ASP A 192 12.94 -12.51 -13.79
CA ASP A 192 13.72 -12.12 -12.60
C ASP A 192 13.01 -11.10 -11.71
N LEU A 193 11.90 -10.52 -12.16
CA LEU A 193 11.09 -9.61 -11.35
C LEU A 193 9.94 -10.39 -10.68
N ILE A 194 10.11 -10.67 -9.39
CA ILE A 194 9.16 -11.46 -8.59
C ILE A 194 8.24 -10.55 -7.79
N VAL A 195 6.94 -10.85 -7.83
CA VAL A 195 5.91 -10.16 -7.04
C VAL A 195 4.98 -11.18 -6.36
N ALA A 196 4.33 -10.78 -5.29
CA ALA A 196 3.15 -11.45 -4.74
C ALA A 196 1.96 -10.49 -4.89
N PRO A 197 1.31 -10.49 -6.07
CA PRO A 197 0.37 -9.43 -6.41
C PRO A 197 -0.93 -9.56 -5.65
N ILE A 198 -1.50 -8.41 -5.32
CA ILE A 198 -2.86 -8.25 -4.79
C ILE A 198 -3.58 -7.14 -5.56
N THR A 199 -4.89 -7.20 -5.64
CA THR A 199 -5.68 -6.18 -6.33
C THR A 199 -6.02 -5.01 -5.42
N LEU A 200 -6.25 -3.85 -6.02
CA LEU A 200 -6.73 -2.67 -5.29
C LEU A 200 -8.04 -2.94 -4.56
N GLY A 201 -8.97 -3.68 -5.19
CA GLY A 201 -10.26 -4.02 -4.58
C GLY A 201 -10.11 -4.91 -3.36
N TYR A 202 -9.23 -5.93 -3.42
CA TYR A 202 -8.90 -6.75 -2.26
C TYR A 202 -8.31 -5.91 -1.12
N VAL A 203 -7.33 -5.05 -1.40
CA VAL A 203 -6.70 -4.19 -0.38
C VAL A 203 -7.72 -3.28 0.29
N VAL A 204 -8.56 -2.60 -0.48
CA VAL A 204 -9.59 -1.70 0.05
C VAL A 204 -10.56 -2.44 0.97
N LYS A 205 -11.03 -3.64 0.57
CA LYS A 205 -11.92 -4.47 1.39
C LYS A 205 -11.24 -4.90 2.69
N CYS A 206 -10.01 -5.39 2.63
CA CYS A 206 -9.25 -5.81 3.81
C CYS A 206 -8.96 -4.64 4.75
N LEU A 207 -8.52 -3.50 4.19
CA LEU A 207 -8.28 -2.29 4.98
C LEU A 207 -9.54 -1.81 5.69
N SER A 208 -10.71 -1.85 5.05
CA SER A 208 -11.95 -1.45 5.72
C SER A 208 -12.24 -2.32 6.94
N THR A 209 -12.03 -3.64 6.85
CA THR A 209 -12.19 -4.57 7.99
C THR A 209 -11.20 -4.26 9.11
N ILE A 210 -9.91 -4.08 8.77
CA ILE A 210 -8.86 -3.81 9.76
C ILE A 210 -9.07 -2.47 10.45
N VAL A 211 -9.37 -1.42 9.69
CA VAL A 211 -9.57 -0.06 10.21
C VAL A 211 -10.79 0.01 11.11
N GLU A 212 -11.88 -0.68 10.77
CA GLU A 212 -13.11 -0.72 11.57
C GLU A 212 -12.95 -1.45 12.90
N SER A 213 -11.92 -2.26 13.07
CA SER A 213 -11.65 -2.94 14.33
C SER A 213 -11.04 -2.00 15.38
N LYS A 214 -11.09 -2.41 16.65
CA LYS A 214 -10.37 -1.74 17.76
C LYS A 214 -8.97 -2.30 17.98
N GLU A 215 -8.61 -3.39 17.30
CA GLU A 215 -7.35 -4.08 17.47
C GLU A 215 -6.19 -3.22 16.96
N SER A 216 -5.12 -3.14 17.75
CA SER A 216 -3.83 -2.52 17.38
C SER A 216 -2.83 -3.59 16.93
N GLY A 217 -1.74 -3.18 16.28
CA GLY A 217 -0.67 -4.09 15.92
C GLY A 217 -0.20 -3.98 14.47
N CYS A 218 0.57 -4.96 14.02
CA CYS A 218 1.09 -5.05 12.66
C CYS A 218 0.37 -6.16 11.89
N TYR A 219 -0.04 -5.85 10.66
CA TYR A 219 -0.83 -6.73 9.79
C TYR A 219 -0.25 -6.76 8.38
N HIS A 220 -0.34 -7.90 7.73
CA HIS A 220 0.12 -8.10 6.37
C HIS A 220 -1.06 -8.32 5.42
N LEU A 221 -0.95 -7.80 4.18
CA LEU A 221 -1.84 -8.11 3.08
C LEU A 221 -1.00 -8.60 1.91
N SER A 222 -1.17 -9.86 1.51
CA SER A 222 -0.28 -10.52 0.55
C SER A 222 -1.04 -11.37 -0.46
N GLY A 223 -0.43 -11.48 -1.67
CA GLY A 223 -0.77 -12.57 -2.57
C GLY A 223 -0.35 -13.91 -1.98
N SER A 224 -1.03 -15.00 -2.34
CA SER A 224 -0.79 -16.34 -1.83
C SER A 224 0.46 -17.01 -2.40
N GLU A 225 1.04 -16.46 -3.45
CA GLU A 225 2.20 -17.01 -4.14
C GLU A 225 3.11 -15.91 -4.70
N ASN A 226 4.39 -16.28 -4.85
CA ASN A 226 5.37 -15.46 -5.55
C ASN A 226 5.32 -15.84 -7.04
N ILE A 227 5.13 -14.86 -7.91
CA ILE A 227 5.06 -15.05 -9.36
C ILE A 227 5.96 -14.05 -10.06
N ASP A 228 6.66 -14.46 -11.10
CA ASP A 228 7.40 -13.55 -11.97
C ASP A 228 6.47 -12.86 -13.00
N TYR A 229 6.95 -11.76 -13.55
CA TYR A 229 6.16 -11.00 -14.53
C TYR A 229 5.94 -11.76 -15.85
N PHE A 230 6.80 -12.73 -16.20
CA PHE A 230 6.56 -13.58 -17.39
C PHE A 230 5.34 -14.48 -17.17
N ASN A 231 5.28 -15.19 -16.04
CA ASN A 231 4.14 -16.06 -15.74
C ASN A 231 2.86 -15.27 -15.48
N LEU A 232 2.95 -14.11 -14.79
CA LEU A 232 1.82 -13.18 -14.62
C LEU A 232 1.31 -12.69 -15.99
N GLY A 233 2.22 -12.28 -16.89
CA GLY A 233 1.87 -11.85 -18.24
C GLY A 233 1.13 -12.94 -19.05
N LYS A 234 1.59 -14.19 -18.97
CA LYS A 234 0.89 -15.34 -19.61
C LYS A 234 -0.51 -15.56 -19.08
N LEU A 235 -0.70 -15.45 -17.75
CA LEU A 235 -2.02 -15.60 -17.14
C LEU A 235 -2.97 -14.46 -17.59
N LEU A 236 -2.48 -13.21 -17.60
CA LEU A 236 -3.26 -12.05 -18.04
C LEU A 236 -3.58 -12.11 -19.53
N ALA A 237 -2.61 -12.41 -20.39
CA ALA A 237 -2.84 -12.56 -21.83
C ALA A 237 -3.95 -13.58 -22.11
N LYS A 238 -3.84 -14.77 -21.50
CA LYS A 238 -4.88 -15.82 -21.63
C LYS A 238 -6.24 -15.36 -21.13
N ALA A 239 -6.31 -14.70 -19.97
CA ALA A 239 -7.57 -14.24 -19.39
C ALA A 239 -8.26 -13.14 -20.23
N LEU A 240 -7.47 -12.31 -20.92
CA LEU A 240 -7.92 -11.26 -21.82
C LEU A 240 -8.16 -11.75 -23.27
N GLY A 241 -8.02 -13.06 -23.55
CA GLY A 241 -8.24 -13.65 -24.87
C GLY A 241 -7.09 -13.49 -25.86
N TYR A 242 -5.90 -13.08 -25.40
CA TYR A 242 -4.70 -12.97 -26.23
C TYR A 242 -3.89 -14.27 -26.23
N SER A 243 -3.13 -14.51 -27.31
CA SER A 243 -2.21 -15.63 -27.38
C SER A 243 -1.04 -15.49 -26.40
N SER A 244 -0.75 -16.53 -25.63
CA SER A 244 0.43 -16.57 -24.77
C SER A 244 1.77 -16.51 -25.54
N SER A 245 1.76 -16.73 -26.86
CA SER A 245 2.93 -16.55 -27.74
C SER A 245 3.34 -15.07 -27.90
N LEU A 246 2.47 -14.13 -27.51
CA LEU A 246 2.77 -12.70 -27.50
C LEU A 246 3.54 -12.29 -26.23
N VAL A 247 3.72 -13.19 -25.27
CA VAL A 247 4.47 -12.95 -24.03
C VAL A 247 5.85 -13.56 -24.18
N ASN A 248 6.85 -12.72 -24.37
CA ASN A 248 8.24 -13.14 -24.55
C ASN A 248 8.95 -13.14 -23.18
N LYS A 249 9.73 -14.21 -22.94
CA LYS A 249 10.46 -14.40 -21.67
C LYS A 249 11.85 -13.80 -21.80
N THR A 250 12.18 -12.88 -20.89
CA THR A 250 13.52 -12.28 -20.78
C THR A 250 13.88 -12.00 -19.32
N THR A 251 15.05 -11.42 -19.09
CA THR A 251 15.44 -10.83 -17.80
C THR A 251 15.57 -9.32 -17.94
N SER A 252 15.51 -8.59 -16.83
CA SER A 252 15.76 -7.16 -16.80
C SER A 252 17.16 -6.83 -17.36
N ILE A 253 18.16 -7.66 -17.06
CA ILE A 253 19.55 -7.50 -17.53
C ILE A 253 19.61 -7.67 -19.04
N GLU A 254 19.04 -8.75 -19.61
CA GLU A 254 18.99 -9.02 -21.06
C GLU A 254 18.28 -7.89 -21.81
N ALA A 255 17.26 -7.29 -21.22
CA ALA A 255 16.53 -6.17 -21.77
C ALA A 255 17.22 -4.81 -21.58
N GLY A 256 18.35 -4.75 -20.88
CA GLY A 256 19.05 -3.49 -20.57
C GLY A 256 18.27 -2.56 -19.62
N VAL A 257 17.35 -3.11 -18.82
CA VAL A 257 16.50 -2.35 -17.90
C VAL A 257 17.04 -2.48 -16.47
N ALA A 258 17.43 -1.37 -15.88
CA ALA A 258 17.85 -1.34 -14.48
C ALA A 258 16.63 -1.39 -13.56
N ILE A 259 16.43 -2.53 -12.88
CA ILE A 259 15.41 -2.67 -11.84
C ILE A 259 16.08 -2.47 -10.46
N PRO A 260 15.66 -1.47 -9.68
CA PRO A 260 16.29 -1.16 -8.40
C PRO A 260 16.21 -2.29 -7.36
N PHE A 261 15.20 -3.16 -7.49
CA PHE A 261 14.93 -4.22 -6.53
C PHE A 261 14.40 -5.48 -7.20
N LEU A 262 15.15 -6.55 -7.10
CA LEU A 262 14.83 -7.89 -7.60
C LEU A 262 14.79 -8.88 -6.43
N PRO A 263 13.70 -8.94 -5.66
CA PRO A 263 13.59 -9.86 -4.54
C PRO A 263 13.45 -11.30 -5.01
N LYS A 264 14.04 -12.23 -4.28
CA LYS A 264 13.77 -13.66 -4.49
C LYS A 264 12.35 -14.05 -4.07
N TYR A 265 11.83 -13.38 -3.04
CA TYR A 265 10.48 -13.55 -2.51
C TYR A 265 9.86 -12.18 -2.23
N SER A 266 8.61 -12.00 -2.62
CA SER A 266 7.85 -10.76 -2.41
C SER A 266 6.65 -10.94 -1.47
N GLY A 267 6.23 -12.19 -1.24
CA GLY A 267 5.08 -12.53 -0.39
C GLY A 267 5.37 -12.41 1.10
N LEU A 268 4.32 -12.10 1.85
CA LEU A 268 4.34 -11.94 3.31
C LEU A 268 3.50 -13.03 3.98
N GLY A 269 3.95 -13.50 5.14
CA GLY A 269 3.14 -14.37 6.01
C GLY A 269 2.03 -13.57 6.68
N MET A 270 0.80 -14.09 6.66
CA MET A 270 -0.40 -13.41 7.15
C MET A 270 -1.02 -14.10 8.38
N ILE A 271 -0.24 -14.84 9.15
CA ILE A 271 -0.77 -15.65 10.27
C ILE A 271 -1.51 -14.80 11.29
N GLY A 272 -0.94 -13.65 11.69
CA GLY A 272 -1.57 -12.72 12.61
C GLY A 272 -2.82 -12.08 12.03
N THR A 273 -2.74 -11.64 10.78
CA THR A 273 -3.87 -11.02 10.05
C THR A 273 -5.04 -12.00 9.89
N THR A 274 -4.76 -13.25 9.45
CA THR A 274 -5.79 -14.29 9.30
C THR A 274 -6.44 -14.64 10.64
N LYS A 275 -5.62 -14.85 11.67
CA LYS A 275 -6.14 -15.17 13.02
C LYS A 275 -7.04 -14.08 13.57
N MET A 276 -6.68 -12.81 13.37
CA MET A 276 -7.41 -11.67 13.93
C MET A 276 -8.67 -11.32 13.16
N PHE A 277 -8.63 -11.38 11.81
CA PHE A 277 -9.70 -10.84 10.96
C PHE A 277 -10.33 -11.86 10.01
N GLY A 278 -9.84 -13.09 9.95
CA GLY A 278 -10.26 -14.07 8.96
C GLY A 278 -9.89 -13.68 7.51
N ILE A 279 -8.92 -12.76 7.35
CA ILE A 279 -8.47 -12.31 6.04
C ILE A 279 -7.41 -13.30 5.53
N GLU A 280 -7.70 -13.93 4.41
CA GLU A 280 -6.78 -14.85 3.72
C GLU A 280 -5.99 -14.14 2.62
N SER A 281 -4.81 -14.67 2.27
CA SER A 281 -4.02 -14.18 1.15
C SER A 281 -4.77 -14.33 -0.17
N GLN A 282 -4.64 -13.33 -1.07
CA GLN A 282 -5.34 -13.33 -2.35
C GLN A 282 -4.70 -14.33 -3.32
N LYS A 283 -5.47 -15.27 -3.86
CA LYS A 283 -5.00 -16.25 -4.84
C LYS A 283 -4.76 -15.59 -6.20
N ILE A 284 -3.74 -16.05 -6.95
CA ILE A 284 -3.42 -15.45 -8.25
C ILE A 284 -4.58 -15.52 -9.24
N GLN A 285 -5.40 -16.59 -9.17
CA GLN A 285 -6.59 -16.73 -10.03
C GLN A 285 -7.63 -15.63 -9.73
N GLU A 286 -7.76 -15.23 -8.46
CA GLU A 286 -8.64 -14.14 -8.04
C GLU A 286 -8.09 -12.79 -8.50
N VAL A 287 -6.75 -12.59 -8.40
CA VAL A 287 -6.07 -11.40 -8.91
C VAL A 287 -6.34 -11.23 -10.41
N VAL A 288 -6.06 -12.26 -11.21
CA VAL A 288 -6.28 -12.23 -12.65
C VAL A 288 -7.75 -11.99 -12.99
N LYS A 289 -8.67 -12.71 -12.33
CA LYS A 289 -10.12 -12.54 -12.54
C LYS A 289 -10.60 -11.12 -12.22
N GLU A 290 -10.05 -10.49 -11.18
CA GLU A 290 -10.45 -9.14 -10.78
C GLU A 290 -9.87 -8.08 -11.71
N LEU A 291 -8.61 -8.24 -12.15
CA LEU A 291 -7.98 -7.35 -13.12
C LEU A 291 -8.67 -7.38 -14.50
N CYS A 292 -9.22 -8.51 -14.92
CA CYS A 292 -9.85 -8.69 -16.23
C CYS A 292 -11.37 -8.44 -16.25
N LYS A 293 -11.95 -7.85 -15.20
CA LYS A 293 -13.35 -7.39 -15.16
C LYS A 293 -13.51 -6.00 -15.74
#